data_2e8f481170800161bf3a8468bedf52aa
#
_entry.id   2e8f481170800161bf3a8468bedf52aa
#
_cell.length_a   1.000
_cell.length_b   1.000
_cell.length_c   1.000
_cell.angle_alpha   90.00
_cell.angle_beta   90.00
_cell.angle_gamma   90.00
#
_symmetry.space_group_name_H-M   'P 1'
#
loop_
_entity.id
_entity.type
_entity.pdbx_description
1 polymer ?
#
loop_
_entity_poly.entity_id
_entity_poly.type
_entity_poly.pdbx_seq_one_letter_code
_entity_poly.pdbx_strand_id
1 'polypeptide(L)'
;RLDAMLEDTKPAVLEMKKKMDGAGITNQWPALCNAAGQAFCNSSPFLLRDLTSRAKKQTLKADFEAYLDGFSPNVQEILDKFKFRNQIDTMVEADVLGAVIEKFVSPTMNLSPKPVYTDDTMQTIKLPALDNHGMGTIYEELLRKFNEDNNEEAGEFWTPRDVVDLMADLIIIPIADKIMDATYSCYDGSCGTGGMLTV
;
A
#
# COMPACT_ATOMS: atom_id res chain seq x y z
N ARG A 1 2.03 -1.30 -2.67
CA ARG A 1 0.99 -0.29 -2.89
C ARG A 1 1.34 1.06 -2.27
N LEU A 2 1.58 1.13 -0.95
CA LEU A 2 1.89 2.41 -0.28
C LEU A 2 3.11 3.09 -0.90
N ASP A 3 4.19 2.34 -1.16
CA ASP A 3 5.40 2.85 -1.81
C ASP A 3 5.10 3.44 -3.20
N ALA A 4 4.35 2.71 -4.02
CA ALA A 4 3.97 3.13 -5.36
C ALA A 4 3.07 4.39 -5.39
N MET A 5 2.29 4.63 -4.32
CA MET A 5 1.49 5.86 -4.18
C MET A 5 2.35 7.06 -3.79
N LEU A 6 3.47 6.85 -3.12
CA LEU A 6 4.35 7.91 -2.60
C LEU A 6 5.55 8.22 -3.52
N GLU A 7 5.78 7.42 -4.54
CA GLU A 7 6.98 7.49 -5.39
C GLU A 7 7.20 8.88 -5.98
N ASP A 8 6.19 9.45 -6.63
CA ASP A 8 6.29 10.76 -7.28
C ASP A 8 6.53 11.92 -6.29
N THR A 9 6.02 11.78 -5.07
CA THR A 9 6.09 12.84 -4.04
C THR A 9 7.25 12.67 -3.08
N LYS A 10 7.99 11.56 -3.17
CA LYS A 10 9.13 11.27 -2.31
C LYS A 10 10.17 12.39 -2.24
N PRO A 11 10.60 13.02 -3.36
CA PRO A 11 11.55 14.12 -3.30
C PRO A 11 11.04 15.33 -2.49
N ALA A 12 9.75 15.67 -2.65
CA ALA A 12 9.12 16.77 -1.92
C ALA A 12 9.05 16.49 -0.40
N VAL A 13 8.74 15.24 -0.03
CA VAL A 13 8.72 14.81 1.39
C VAL A 13 10.11 14.92 2.01
N LEU A 14 11.15 14.46 1.31
CA LEU A 14 12.53 14.52 1.81
C LEU A 14 13.04 15.96 1.93
N GLU A 15 12.69 16.84 0.98
CA GLU A 15 13.02 18.26 1.05
C GLU A 15 12.31 18.93 2.24
N MET A 16 11.02 18.65 2.43
CA MET A 16 10.26 19.15 3.58
C MET A 16 10.86 18.65 4.90
N LYS A 17 11.21 17.37 4.99
CA LYS A 17 11.89 16.80 6.16
C LYS A 17 13.18 17.55 6.47
N LYS A 18 14.03 17.77 5.48
CA LYS A 18 15.30 18.50 5.66
C LYS A 18 15.08 19.93 6.18
N LYS A 19 14.06 20.64 5.68
CA LYS A 19 13.69 21.99 6.15
C LYS A 19 13.25 21.96 7.62
N MET A 20 12.44 20.97 8.00
CA MET A 20 11.93 20.84 9.37
C MET A 20 13.01 20.41 10.35
N ASP A 21 13.89 19.48 9.96
CA ASP A 21 15.06 19.09 10.77
C ASP A 21 15.97 20.32 11.02
N GLY A 22 16.23 21.13 9.99
CA GLY A 22 17.00 22.36 10.11
C GLY A 22 16.35 23.44 11.00
N ALA A 23 15.02 23.44 11.11
CA ALA A 23 14.26 24.33 11.97
C ALA A 23 14.02 23.77 13.39
N GLY A 24 14.48 22.56 13.69
CA GLY A 24 14.30 21.90 15.00
C GLY A 24 12.85 21.51 15.31
N ILE A 25 12.00 21.33 14.29
CA ILE A 25 10.59 20.97 14.46
C ILE A 25 10.47 19.47 14.74
N THR A 26 9.88 19.09 15.87
CA THR A 26 9.74 17.69 16.30
C THR A 26 8.50 17.00 15.71
N ASN A 27 7.35 17.71 15.66
CA ASN A 27 6.14 17.15 15.06
C ASN A 27 6.06 17.49 13.57
N GLN A 28 6.68 16.63 12.76
CA GLN A 28 6.85 16.84 11.31
C GLN A 28 5.73 16.18 10.47
N TRP A 29 5.05 15.17 11.00
CA TRP A 29 4.15 14.31 10.24
C TRP A 29 3.05 15.03 9.47
N PRO A 30 2.34 16.04 10.03
CA PRO A 30 1.30 16.74 9.27
C PRO A 30 1.84 17.43 8.01
N ALA A 31 3.01 18.06 8.11
CA ALA A 31 3.64 18.73 6.96
C ALA A 31 4.21 17.73 5.95
N LEU A 32 4.78 16.61 6.40
CA LEU A 32 5.29 15.56 5.53
C LEU A 32 4.16 14.87 4.78
N CYS A 33 3.04 14.56 5.44
CA CYS A 33 1.86 14.00 4.79
C CYS A 33 1.23 14.99 3.79
N ASN A 34 1.21 16.28 4.12
CA ASN A 34 0.76 17.31 3.18
C ASN A 34 1.68 17.39 1.95
N ALA A 35 3.00 17.32 2.13
CA ALA A 35 3.96 17.27 1.02
C ALA A 35 3.80 15.98 0.16
N ALA A 36 3.37 14.88 0.78
CA ALA A 36 3.04 13.63 0.09
C ALA A 36 1.69 13.69 -0.64
N GLY A 37 0.81 14.66 -0.32
CA GLY A 37 -0.56 14.72 -0.83
C GLY A 37 -1.42 13.51 -0.42
N GLN A 38 -1.10 12.87 0.70
CA GLN A 38 -1.74 11.66 1.20
C GLN A 38 -1.94 11.75 2.72
N ALA A 39 -2.86 10.95 3.27
CA ALA A 39 -3.03 10.81 4.72
C ALA A 39 -1.84 10.10 5.41
N PHE A 40 -0.86 9.64 4.64
CA PHE A 40 0.34 8.98 5.11
C PHE A 40 1.54 9.41 4.27
N CYS A 41 2.73 9.23 4.80
CA CYS A 41 3.97 9.52 4.08
C CYS A 41 5.09 8.57 4.52
N ASN A 42 6.20 8.60 3.80
CA ASN A 42 7.41 7.88 4.17
C ASN A 42 8.62 8.82 4.07
N SER A 43 9.28 9.07 5.20
CA SER A 43 10.41 9.97 5.34
C SER A 43 11.78 9.30 5.28
N SER A 44 11.83 7.97 5.04
CA SER A 44 13.09 7.26 4.84
C SER A 44 13.80 7.75 3.57
N PRO A 45 15.11 7.60 3.44
CA PRO A 45 15.83 7.96 2.21
C PRO A 45 15.59 6.98 1.06
N PHE A 46 14.90 5.85 1.30
CA PHE A 46 14.72 4.75 0.36
C PHE A 46 13.31 4.72 -0.25
N LEU A 47 13.24 4.33 -1.51
CA LEU A 47 12.08 3.68 -2.12
C LEU A 47 12.29 2.16 -2.05
N LEU A 48 11.22 1.40 -2.14
CA LEU A 48 11.31 -0.07 -2.09
C LEU A 48 12.22 -0.63 -3.21
N ARG A 49 12.20 -0.01 -4.39
CA ARG A 49 13.06 -0.40 -5.52
C ARG A 49 14.55 -0.16 -5.26
N ASP A 50 14.92 0.82 -4.43
CA ASP A 50 16.32 1.09 -4.12
C ASP A 50 16.95 -0.05 -3.34
N LEU A 51 16.13 -0.83 -2.63
CA LEU A 51 16.56 -1.96 -1.82
C LEU A 51 16.94 -3.17 -2.68
N THR A 52 16.44 -3.28 -3.90
CA THR A 52 16.79 -4.40 -4.80
C THR A 52 18.28 -4.42 -5.15
N SER A 53 18.87 -3.24 -5.36
CA SER A 53 20.30 -3.12 -5.59
C SER A 53 21.16 -3.50 -4.39
N ARG A 54 20.55 -3.61 -3.21
CA ARG A 54 21.15 -3.94 -1.92
C ARG A 54 20.87 -5.39 -1.49
N ALA A 55 20.04 -6.13 -2.23
CA ALA A 55 19.63 -7.50 -1.92
C ALA A 55 20.81 -8.48 -1.70
N LYS A 56 21.96 -8.20 -2.29
CA LYS A 56 23.20 -9.00 -2.14
C LYS A 56 24.14 -8.50 -1.01
N LYS A 57 23.73 -7.45 -0.28
CA LYS A 57 24.53 -6.87 0.80
C LYS A 57 23.95 -7.31 2.14
N GLN A 58 24.81 -7.51 3.13
CA GLN A 58 24.44 -7.86 4.50
C GLN A 58 23.55 -6.79 5.20
N THR A 59 23.35 -5.64 4.56
CA THR A 59 22.57 -4.51 5.10
C THR A 59 21.09 -4.53 4.71
N LEU A 60 20.64 -5.45 3.84
CA LEU A 60 19.27 -5.43 3.31
C LEU A 60 18.21 -5.40 4.41
N LYS A 61 18.37 -6.24 5.46
CA LYS A 61 17.44 -6.25 6.59
C LYS A 61 17.35 -4.87 7.25
N ALA A 62 18.49 -4.31 7.63
CA ALA A 62 18.55 -3.00 8.31
C ALA A 62 18.01 -1.87 7.42
N ASP A 63 18.32 -1.89 6.13
CA ASP A 63 17.82 -0.91 5.17
C ASP A 63 16.29 -1.03 4.98
N PHE A 64 15.75 -2.26 4.98
CA PHE A 64 14.31 -2.49 4.89
C PHE A 64 13.59 -2.09 6.18
N GLU A 65 14.15 -2.38 7.33
CA GLU A 65 13.62 -1.90 8.61
C GLU A 65 13.63 -0.37 8.67
N ALA A 66 14.73 0.29 8.28
CA ALA A 66 14.81 1.75 8.20
C ALA A 66 13.81 2.35 7.17
N TYR A 67 13.53 1.64 6.08
CA TYR A 67 12.48 2.01 5.15
C TYR A 67 11.10 1.95 5.81
N LEU A 68 10.80 0.90 6.56
CA LEU A 68 9.53 0.76 7.28
C LEU A 68 9.39 1.82 8.39
N ASP A 69 10.46 2.11 9.12
CA ASP A 69 10.50 3.14 10.18
C ASP A 69 10.21 4.56 9.66
N GLY A 70 10.46 4.77 8.38
CA GLY A 70 10.17 6.03 7.71
C GLY A 70 8.68 6.32 7.48
N PHE A 71 7.78 5.36 7.65
CA PHE A 71 6.35 5.61 7.50
C PHE A 71 5.76 6.42 8.65
N SER A 72 4.71 7.17 8.35
CA SER A 72 3.95 7.96 9.32
C SER A 72 3.29 7.08 10.39
N PRO A 73 2.97 7.62 11.59
CA PRO A 73 2.49 6.84 12.74
C PRO A 73 1.28 5.97 12.47
N ASN A 74 0.34 6.43 11.65
CA ASN A 74 -0.85 5.65 11.27
C ASN A 74 -0.51 4.38 10.49
N VAL A 75 0.52 4.42 9.62
CA VAL A 75 1.02 3.23 8.93
C VAL A 75 1.82 2.34 9.88
N GLN A 76 2.63 2.92 10.77
CA GLN A 76 3.35 2.16 11.80
C GLN A 76 2.38 1.34 12.67
N GLU A 77 1.28 1.94 13.10
CA GLU A 77 0.25 1.25 13.88
C GLU A 77 -0.32 0.04 13.12
N ILE A 78 -0.53 0.16 11.81
CA ILE A 78 -0.98 -0.95 10.96
C ILE A 78 0.08 -2.06 10.93
N LEU A 79 1.35 -1.71 10.66
CA LEU A 79 2.46 -2.67 10.61
C LEU A 79 2.61 -3.43 11.93
N ASP A 80 2.43 -2.75 13.05
CA ASP A 80 2.53 -3.34 14.39
C ASP A 80 1.35 -4.28 14.67
N LYS A 81 0.11 -3.90 14.32
CA LYS A 81 -1.08 -4.75 14.46
C LYS A 81 -0.96 -6.04 13.65
N PHE A 82 -0.39 -5.97 12.45
CA PHE A 82 -0.11 -7.14 11.61
C PHE A 82 1.13 -7.93 12.06
N LYS A 83 1.87 -7.45 13.06
CA LYS A 83 3.16 -8.04 13.48
C LYS A 83 4.12 -8.24 12.29
N PHE A 84 4.07 -7.30 11.34
CA PHE A 84 4.77 -7.42 10.07
C PHE A 84 6.28 -7.58 10.25
N ARG A 85 6.85 -6.90 11.26
CA ARG A 85 8.30 -6.99 11.55
C ARG A 85 8.76 -8.40 11.89
N ASN A 86 7.91 -9.22 12.54
CA ASN A 86 8.26 -10.60 12.86
C ASN A 86 8.43 -11.46 11.59
N GLN A 87 7.77 -11.10 10.49
CA GLN A 87 7.90 -11.81 9.23
C GLN A 87 9.23 -11.50 8.52
N ILE A 88 9.86 -10.37 8.83
CA ILE A 88 11.15 -9.98 8.25
C ILE A 88 12.23 -10.97 8.65
N ASP A 89 12.29 -11.33 9.94
CA ASP A 89 13.26 -12.30 10.44
C ASP A 89 13.10 -13.65 9.74
N THR A 90 11.88 -14.14 9.62
CA THR A 90 11.56 -15.38 8.90
C THR A 90 12.00 -15.32 7.43
N MET A 91 11.76 -14.19 6.73
CA MET A 91 12.19 -14.02 5.34
C MET A 91 13.71 -13.92 5.19
N VAL A 92 14.40 -13.35 6.19
CA VAL A 92 15.87 -13.26 6.20
C VAL A 92 16.47 -14.63 6.47
N GLU A 93 15.96 -15.38 7.45
CA GLU A 93 16.41 -16.75 7.76
C GLU A 93 16.23 -17.71 6.58
N ALA A 94 15.14 -17.53 5.81
CA ALA A 94 14.87 -18.30 4.60
C ALA A 94 15.62 -17.78 3.35
N ASP A 95 16.39 -16.69 3.47
CA ASP A 95 17.11 -16.01 2.37
C ASP A 95 16.20 -15.60 1.18
N VAL A 96 14.93 -15.22 1.50
CA VAL A 96 13.93 -14.86 0.47
C VAL A 96 13.57 -13.39 0.45
N LEU A 97 13.96 -12.59 1.44
CA LEU A 97 13.57 -11.18 1.55
C LEU A 97 13.89 -10.38 0.28
N GLY A 98 15.11 -10.55 -0.28
CA GLY A 98 15.50 -9.86 -1.51
C GLY A 98 14.64 -10.25 -2.70
N ALA A 99 14.41 -11.56 -2.88
CA ALA A 99 13.57 -12.08 -3.96
C ALA A 99 12.12 -11.62 -3.86
N VAL A 100 11.57 -11.52 -2.65
CA VAL A 100 10.22 -10.98 -2.40
C VAL A 100 10.17 -9.51 -2.81
N ILE A 101 11.12 -8.67 -2.38
CA ILE A 101 11.16 -7.26 -2.75
C ILE A 101 11.26 -7.11 -4.29
N GLU A 102 12.17 -7.87 -4.95
CA GLU A 102 12.33 -7.86 -6.41
C GLU A 102 11.02 -8.18 -7.14
N LYS A 103 10.23 -9.12 -6.64
CA LYS A 103 8.92 -9.45 -7.22
C LYS A 103 7.95 -8.28 -7.17
N PHE A 104 7.86 -7.59 -6.03
CA PHE A 104 6.93 -6.46 -5.85
C PHE A 104 7.32 -5.19 -6.63
N VAL A 105 8.60 -5.01 -6.96
CA VAL A 105 9.07 -3.88 -7.76
C VAL A 105 9.39 -4.26 -9.22
N SER A 106 8.96 -5.44 -9.64
CA SER A 106 9.14 -5.92 -11.01
C SER A 106 8.54 -4.93 -12.03
N PRO A 107 9.25 -4.66 -13.15
CA PRO A 107 8.74 -3.78 -14.21
C PRO A 107 7.51 -4.35 -14.96
N THR A 108 7.10 -5.57 -14.63
CA THR A 108 5.87 -6.21 -15.15
C THR A 108 4.67 -6.04 -14.22
N MET A 109 4.86 -5.43 -13.05
CA MET A 109 3.82 -5.22 -12.05
C MET A 109 3.62 -3.73 -11.79
N ASN A 110 2.38 -3.27 -11.83
CA ASN A 110 2.01 -1.91 -11.44
C ASN A 110 1.04 -1.94 -10.25
N LEU A 111 1.51 -1.54 -9.09
CA LEU A 111 0.69 -1.38 -7.87
C LEU A 111 0.27 0.09 -7.64
N SER A 112 0.57 0.99 -8.57
CA SER A 112 0.22 2.40 -8.50
C SER A 112 -1.24 2.64 -8.91
N PRO A 113 -1.92 3.67 -8.35
CA PRO A 113 -3.19 4.16 -8.87
C PRO A 113 -3.05 4.90 -10.22
N LYS A 114 -1.81 5.04 -10.73
CA LYS A 114 -1.51 5.68 -12.00
C LYS A 114 -1.06 4.64 -13.03
N PRO A 115 -1.45 4.77 -14.30
CA PRO A 115 -0.96 3.89 -15.35
C PRO A 115 0.53 4.14 -15.63
N VAL A 116 1.23 3.11 -16.10
CA VAL A 116 2.59 3.22 -16.64
C VAL A 116 2.49 3.27 -18.16
N TYR A 117 3.13 4.26 -18.77
CA TYR A 117 3.13 4.44 -20.22
C TYR A 117 4.40 3.85 -20.84
N THR A 118 4.31 3.53 -22.14
CA THR A 118 5.44 2.99 -22.91
C THR A 118 6.46 4.07 -23.22
N ASP A 119 5.98 5.31 -23.39
CA ASP A 119 6.77 6.46 -23.80
C ASP A 119 6.30 7.75 -23.09
N ASP A 120 7.09 8.80 -23.21
CA ASP A 120 6.80 10.12 -22.64
C ASP A 120 5.60 10.83 -23.26
N THR A 121 5.09 10.33 -24.39
CA THR A 121 3.91 10.92 -25.06
C THR A 121 2.60 10.53 -24.39
N MET A 122 2.63 9.60 -23.44
CA MET A 122 1.48 9.07 -22.70
C MET A 122 0.33 8.54 -23.59
N GLN A 123 0.64 8.11 -24.81
CA GLN A 123 -0.36 7.62 -25.76
C GLN A 123 -0.63 6.12 -25.60
N THR A 124 0.38 5.35 -25.20
CA THR A 124 0.26 3.90 -25.10
C THR A 124 0.50 3.45 -23.66
N ILE A 125 -0.53 2.88 -23.03
CA ILE A 125 -0.44 2.32 -21.68
C ILE A 125 0.32 0.99 -21.75
N LYS A 126 1.42 0.90 -21.04
CA LYS A 126 2.21 -0.33 -20.85
C LYS A 126 1.60 -1.21 -19.76
N LEU A 127 1.27 -0.60 -18.61
CA LEU A 127 0.62 -1.28 -17.50
C LEU A 127 -0.55 -0.40 -17.02
N PRO A 128 -1.76 -0.96 -16.84
CA PRO A 128 -2.90 -0.20 -16.37
C PRO A 128 -2.68 0.28 -14.93
N ALA A 129 -3.41 1.32 -14.55
CA ALA A 129 -3.54 1.72 -13.16
C ALA A 129 -4.23 0.61 -12.35
N LEU A 130 -3.84 0.48 -11.08
CA LEU A 130 -4.51 -0.41 -10.14
C LEU A 130 -5.28 0.47 -9.15
N ASP A 131 -6.61 0.45 -9.22
CA ASP A 131 -7.48 1.14 -8.27
C ASP A 131 -7.66 0.33 -6.96
N ASN A 132 -8.49 0.82 -6.06
CA ASN A 132 -8.73 0.14 -4.79
C ASN A 132 -9.54 -1.15 -4.98
N HIS A 133 -10.50 -1.15 -5.90
CA HIS A 133 -11.30 -2.33 -6.24
C HIS A 133 -10.40 -3.46 -6.79
N GLY A 134 -9.54 -3.15 -7.77
CA GLY A 134 -8.57 -4.10 -8.31
C GLY A 134 -7.58 -4.60 -7.26
N MET A 135 -7.14 -3.74 -6.32
CA MET A 135 -6.30 -4.16 -5.20
C MET A 135 -7.02 -5.15 -4.28
N GLY A 136 -8.30 -4.91 -3.99
CA GLY A 136 -9.14 -5.85 -3.24
C GLY A 136 -9.27 -7.20 -3.93
N THR A 137 -9.51 -7.20 -5.25
CA THR A 137 -9.59 -8.41 -6.07
C THR A 137 -8.29 -9.23 -6.03
N ILE A 138 -7.13 -8.56 -6.13
CA ILE A 138 -5.82 -9.23 -6.01
C ILE A 138 -5.66 -9.87 -4.64
N TYR A 139 -6.06 -9.17 -3.57
CA TYR A 139 -5.96 -9.67 -2.21
C TYR A 139 -6.85 -10.91 -2.00
N GLU A 140 -8.08 -10.87 -2.48
CA GLU A 140 -9.01 -12.00 -2.42
C GLU A 140 -8.49 -13.22 -3.19
N GLU A 141 -7.91 -13.01 -4.38
CA GLU A 141 -7.31 -14.08 -5.17
C GLU A 141 -6.08 -14.70 -4.50
N LEU A 142 -5.28 -13.89 -3.81
CA LEU A 142 -4.16 -14.41 -3.01
C LEU A 142 -4.66 -15.26 -1.83
N LEU A 143 -5.71 -14.82 -1.14
CA LEU A 143 -6.33 -15.61 -0.06
C LEU A 143 -6.92 -16.91 -0.60
N ARG A 144 -7.64 -16.86 -1.74
CA ARG A 144 -8.20 -18.05 -2.38
C ARG A 144 -7.12 -19.08 -2.67
N LYS A 145 -6.02 -18.67 -3.30
CA LYS A 145 -4.87 -19.55 -3.59
C LYS A 145 -4.24 -20.12 -2.34
N PHE A 146 -4.04 -19.27 -1.32
CA PHE A 146 -3.47 -19.70 -0.05
C PHE A 146 -4.34 -20.78 0.62
N ASN A 147 -5.67 -20.60 0.61
CA ASN A 147 -6.61 -21.55 1.19
C ASN A 147 -6.66 -22.87 0.40
N GLU A 148 -6.64 -22.80 -0.94
CA GLU A 148 -6.55 -24.01 -1.79
C GLU A 148 -5.27 -24.81 -1.51
N ASP A 149 -4.11 -24.13 -1.40
CA ASP A 149 -2.83 -24.76 -1.12
C ASP A 149 -2.80 -25.42 0.28
N ASN A 150 -3.59 -24.92 1.23
CA ASN A 150 -3.69 -25.46 2.59
C ASN A 150 -4.91 -26.38 2.80
N ASN A 151 -5.68 -26.72 1.75
CA ASN A 151 -6.91 -27.51 1.81
C ASN A 151 -7.99 -26.92 2.75
N GLU A 152 -8.06 -25.59 2.86
CA GLU A 152 -9.10 -24.88 3.59
C GLU A 152 -10.26 -24.53 2.66
N GLU A 153 -11.52 -24.57 3.17
CA GLU A 153 -12.69 -24.25 2.36
C GLU A 153 -12.72 -22.74 2.03
N ALA A 154 -12.56 -22.40 0.76
CA ALA A 154 -12.45 -21.02 0.27
C ALA A 154 -13.72 -20.18 0.53
N GLY A 155 -14.89 -20.81 0.70
CA GLY A 155 -16.17 -20.13 0.84
C GLY A 155 -16.41 -19.41 2.18
N GLU A 156 -15.55 -19.62 3.18
CA GLU A 156 -15.73 -19.02 4.51
C GLU A 156 -15.09 -17.62 4.65
N PHE A 157 -14.30 -17.17 3.67
CA PHE A 157 -13.41 -16.03 3.88
C PHE A 157 -13.73 -14.78 3.05
N TRP A 158 -14.66 -14.84 2.08
CA TRP A 158 -14.95 -13.68 1.24
C TRP A 158 -16.40 -13.66 0.72
N THR A 159 -16.92 -12.46 0.54
CA THR A 159 -18.24 -12.25 -0.08
C THR A 159 -18.06 -12.01 -1.58
N PRO A 160 -18.83 -12.69 -2.46
CA PRO A 160 -18.76 -12.46 -3.91
C PRO A 160 -18.91 -10.99 -4.28
N ARG A 161 -18.13 -10.50 -5.25
CA ARG A 161 -18.08 -9.08 -5.62
C ARG A 161 -19.43 -8.53 -6.07
N ASP A 162 -20.18 -9.27 -6.85
CA ASP A 162 -21.53 -8.88 -7.30
C ASP A 162 -22.50 -8.67 -6.14
N VAL A 163 -22.35 -9.44 -5.06
CA VAL A 163 -23.12 -9.25 -3.82
C VAL A 163 -22.64 -8.01 -3.07
N VAL A 164 -21.32 -7.78 -3.01
CA VAL A 164 -20.72 -6.59 -2.40
C VAL A 164 -21.20 -5.32 -3.11
N ASP A 165 -21.15 -5.32 -4.45
CA ASP A 165 -21.59 -4.19 -5.28
C ASP A 165 -23.08 -3.90 -5.03
N LEU A 166 -23.93 -4.93 -5.04
CA LEU A 166 -25.35 -4.78 -4.73
C LEU A 166 -25.60 -4.21 -3.33
N MET A 167 -24.86 -4.69 -2.32
CA MET A 167 -25.00 -4.22 -0.93
C MET A 167 -24.54 -2.75 -0.80
N ALA A 168 -23.45 -2.38 -1.44
CA ALA A 168 -22.96 -1.00 -1.45
C ALA A 168 -23.97 -0.07 -2.15
N ASP A 169 -24.49 -0.47 -3.30
CA ASP A 169 -25.50 0.28 -4.05
C ASP A 169 -26.79 0.49 -3.23
N LEU A 170 -27.26 -0.54 -2.55
CA LEU A 170 -28.46 -0.44 -1.68
C LEU A 170 -28.27 0.55 -0.53
N ILE A 171 -27.05 0.75 -0.06
CA ILE A 171 -26.72 1.67 1.03
C ILE A 171 -26.50 3.09 0.48
N ILE A 172 -25.72 3.23 -0.59
CA ILE A 172 -25.23 4.52 -1.06
C ILE A 172 -26.23 5.22 -1.99
N ILE A 173 -26.85 4.51 -2.94
CA ILE A 173 -27.76 5.14 -3.93
C ILE A 173 -28.90 5.92 -3.27
N PRO A 174 -29.57 5.42 -2.19
CA PRO A 174 -30.66 6.16 -1.55
C PRO A 174 -30.27 7.48 -0.88
N ILE A 175 -28.97 7.69 -0.66
CA ILE A 175 -28.44 8.88 0.01
C ILE A 175 -27.46 9.66 -0.86
N ALA A 176 -27.23 9.25 -2.10
CA ALA A 176 -26.23 9.82 -3.00
C ALA A 176 -26.39 11.34 -3.18
N ASP A 177 -27.63 11.82 -3.26
CA ASP A 177 -27.98 13.24 -3.36
C ASP A 177 -27.69 14.06 -2.08
N LYS A 178 -27.46 13.38 -0.96
CA LYS A 178 -27.14 13.99 0.35
C LYS A 178 -25.65 13.96 0.68
N ILE A 179 -24.87 13.18 -0.09
CA ILE A 179 -23.42 13.11 0.08
C ILE A 179 -22.81 14.38 -0.54
N MET A 180 -22.14 15.17 0.30
CA MET A 180 -21.40 16.35 -0.13
C MET A 180 -19.95 16.00 -0.42
N ASP A 181 -19.24 16.85 -1.18
CA ASP A 181 -17.80 16.73 -1.39
C ASP A 181 -17.05 17.01 -0.05
N ALA A 182 -16.84 15.96 0.72
CA ALA A 182 -16.23 16.00 2.04
C ALA A 182 -15.56 14.65 2.34
N THR A 183 -14.70 14.61 3.36
CA THR A 183 -14.12 13.38 3.88
C THR A 183 -15.07 12.71 4.85
N TYR A 184 -15.44 11.48 4.57
CA TYR A 184 -16.28 10.64 5.43
C TYR A 184 -15.47 9.50 6.04
N SER A 185 -15.83 9.10 7.26
CA SER A 185 -15.33 7.89 7.87
C SER A 185 -16.36 6.78 7.67
N CYS A 186 -15.94 5.69 7.06
CA CYS A 186 -16.75 4.48 6.91
C CYS A 186 -16.30 3.44 7.94
N TYR A 187 -17.28 2.77 8.55
CA TYR A 187 -17.05 1.72 9.53
C TYR A 187 -17.85 0.46 9.13
N ASP A 188 -17.15 -0.63 8.97
CA ASP A 188 -17.72 -1.95 8.79
C ASP A 188 -17.31 -2.83 9.97
N GLY A 189 -18.27 -3.18 10.83
CA GLY A 189 -18.03 -3.98 12.04
C GLY A 189 -17.74 -5.46 11.75
N SER A 190 -17.93 -5.93 10.52
CA SER A 190 -17.73 -7.29 10.06
C SER A 190 -17.00 -7.33 8.72
N CYS A 191 -15.99 -6.48 8.57
CA CYS A 191 -15.40 -6.13 7.28
C CYS A 191 -14.80 -7.32 6.50
N GLY A 192 -14.46 -8.43 7.16
CA GLY A 192 -13.81 -9.56 6.51
C GLY A 192 -12.58 -9.12 5.73
N THR A 193 -12.56 -9.35 4.41
CA THR A 193 -11.51 -8.90 3.50
C THR A 193 -11.58 -7.40 3.15
N GLY A 194 -12.56 -6.69 3.66
CA GLY A 194 -12.77 -5.26 3.39
C GLY A 194 -13.50 -4.98 2.07
N GLY A 195 -14.18 -5.97 1.49
CA GLY A 195 -14.87 -5.82 0.21
C GLY A 195 -15.79 -4.61 0.16
N MET A 196 -16.67 -4.45 1.15
CA MET A 196 -17.62 -3.33 1.26
C MET A 196 -16.96 -1.94 1.38
N LEU A 197 -15.72 -1.88 1.83
CA LEU A 197 -14.96 -0.64 2.00
C LEU A 197 -14.12 -0.26 0.77
N THR A 198 -14.09 -1.12 -0.26
CA THR A 198 -13.25 -0.95 -1.45
C THR A 198 -14.02 -0.78 -2.76
N VAL A 199 -15.34 -0.80 -2.69
CA VAL A 199 -16.27 -0.55 -3.81
C VAL A 199 -16.44 0.94 -4.06
#